data_2466f11bce6951a436c5457a2a22f50e
#
_entry.id   2466f11bce6951a436c5457a2a22f50e
#
_cell.length_a   1.000
_cell.length_b   1.000
_cell.length_c   1.000
_cell.angle_alpha   90.00
_cell.angle_beta   90.00
_cell.angle_gamma   90.00
#
_symmetry.space_group_name_H-M   'P 1'
#
loop_
_entity.id
_entity.type
_entity.pdbx_description
1 polymer ?
#
loop_
_entity_poly.entity_id
_entity_poly.type
_entity_poly.pdbx_seq_one_letter_code
_entity_poly.pdbx_strand_id
1 'polypeptide(L)'
;MRDKIVLITGSTSGIGEACAFKFASQGAKLILNGRNRIKLDDLKKRLSEKYPVEILTLLFDVRDKKTAKQNIDNLPEKWQAIDILINNAGLVLGVDKEFEGDLDEWDIVIDTNIKGLLTTTRLVVPLMLKHNKGHIINLGSIAGEAAYPGGSVYCATKMAVRALSDGLRIDLVDTPLRVTNIKPGLVETNFSVTRYHGDKSKADAVYRGLKPLTGKDIAETIYYAASVPEHIQIAEILIMPNNQATGTIIHRSTSE
;
A
#
# COMPACT_ATOMS: atom_id res chain seq x y z
N MET A 1 10.34 -16.96 -0.63
CA MET A 1 9.64 -16.19 0.41
C MET A 1 9.38 -16.98 1.69
N ARG A 2 9.64 -18.30 1.69
CA ARG A 2 9.44 -19.14 2.89
C ARG A 2 10.14 -18.53 4.10
N ASP A 3 9.44 -18.46 5.23
CA ASP A 3 9.88 -17.93 6.53
C ASP A 3 10.22 -16.43 6.59
N LYS A 4 10.18 -15.68 5.48
CA LYS A 4 10.34 -14.23 5.52
C LYS A 4 9.15 -13.57 6.22
N ILE A 5 9.42 -12.56 7.04
CA ILE A 5 8.41 -11.81 7.78
C ILE A 5 7.99 -10.59 6.95
N VAL A 6 6.71 -10.52 6.60
CA VAL A 6 6.14 -9.44 5.79
C VAL A 6 5.10 -8.66 6.60
N LEU A 7 5.39 -7.39 6.85
CA LEU A 7 4.45 -6.47 7.48
C LEU A 7 3.68 -5.71 6.39
N ILE A 8 2.34 -5.75 6.47
CA ILE A 8 1.44 -5.11 5.50
C ILE A 8 0.53 -4.14 6.23
N THR A 9 0.62 -2.83 5.93
CA THR A 9 -0.32 -1.85 6.45
C THR A 9 -1.58 -1.78 5.58
N GLY A 10 -2.76 -1.56 6.22
CA GLY A 10 -4.02 -1.54 5.51
C GLY A 10 -4.35 -2.89 4.84
N SER A 11 -4.03 -4.00 5.51
CA SER A 11 -4.12 -5.36 4.97
C SER A 11 -5.53 -5.90 4.79
N THR A 12 -6.57 -5.23 5.32
CA THR A 12 -7.93 -5.80 5.44
C THR A 12 -8.81 -5.65 4.20
N SER A 13 -8.30 -5.10 3.11
CA SER A 13 -9.04 -4.95 1.84
C SER A 13 -8.12 -4.67 0.65
N GLY A 14 -8.66 -4.84 -0.56
CA GLY A 14 -8.02 -4.40 -1.81
C GLY A 14 -6.62 -4.95 -2.04
N ILE A 15 -5.68 -4.08 -2.35
CA ILE A 15 -4.28 -4.47 -2.64
C ILE A 15 -3.61 -5.11 -1.42
N GLY A 16 -3.82 -4.56 -0.22
CA GLY A 16 -3.23 -5.09 1.02
C GLY A 16 -3.68 -6.51 1.34
N GLU A 17 -4.96 -6.81 1.16
CA GLU A 17 -5.52 -8.15 1.31
C GLU A 17 -4.97 -9.11 0.25
N ALA A 18 -4.91 -8.67 -1.00
CA ALA A 18 -4.32 -9.47 -2.09
C ALA A 18 -2.83 -9.78 -1.83
N CYS A 19 -2.07 -8.82 -1.30
CA CYS A 19 -0.69 -9.04 -0.85
C CYS A 19 -0.63 -10.08 0.26
N ALA A 20 -1.52 -10.01 1.26
CA ALA A 20 -1.54 -11.00 2.34
C ALA A 20 -1.75 -12.42 1.79
N PHE A 21 -2.70 -12.62 0.87
CA PHE A 21 -2.91 -13.90 0.20
C PHE A 21 -1.71 -14.33 -0.65
N LYS A 22 -1.13 -13.42 -1.43
CA LYS A 22 0.02 -13.73 -2.28
C LYS A 22 1.23 -14.17 -1.46
N PHE A 23 1.61 -13.42 -0.44
CA PHE A 23 2.79 -13.73 0.38
C PHE A 23 2.56 -14.98 1.24
N ALA A 24 1.35 -15.19 1.79
CA ALA A 24 1.00 -16.44 2.48
C ALA A 24 1.14 -17.66 1.57
N SER A 25 0.68 -17.58 0.32
CA SER A 25 0.82 -18.68 -0.65
C SER A 25 2.25 -19.06 -0.98
N GLN A 26 3.20 -18.17 -0.68
CA GLN A 26 4.64 -18.36 -0.88
C GLN A 26 5.38 -18.72 0.42
N GLY A 27 4.63 -19.03 1.50
CA GLY A 27 5.16 -19.46 2.78
C GLY A 27 5.73 -18.37 3.67
N ALA A 28 5.40 -17.10 3.41
CA ALA A 28 5.82 -15.98 4.25
C ALA A 28 5.02 -15.95 5.57
N LYS A 29 5.66 -15.51 6.65
CA LYS A 29 5.02 -15.14 7.92
C LYS A 29 4.48 -13.72 7.78
N LEU A 30 3.25 -13.49 8.26
CA LEU A 30 2.57 -12.21 8.04
C LEU A 30 2.35 -11.43 9.33
N ILE A 31 2.66 -10.14 9.29
CA ILE A 31 2.19 -9.15 10.26
C ILE A 31 1.14 -8.30 9.53
N LEU A 32 -0.12 -8.45 9.91
CA LEU A 32 -1.26 -7.79 9.28
C LEU A 32 -1.72 -6.60 10.11
N ASN A 33 -1.62 -5.39 9.57
CA ASN A 33 -2.14 -4.20 10.21
C ASN A 33 -3.45 -3.74 9.60
N GLY A 34 -4.35 -3.27 10.45
CA GLY A 34 -5.61 -2.65 10.07
C GLY A 34 -6.28 -1.94 11.24
N ARG A 35 -7.34 -1.17 10.97
CA ARG A 35 -8.09 -0.39 11.97
C ARG A 35 -9.33 -1.12 12.51
N ASN A 36 -9.76 -2.17 11.84
CA ASN A 36 -10.97 -2.90 12.16
C ASN A 36 -10.62 -4.32 12.63
N ARG A 37 -10.88 -4.60 13.91
CA ARG A 37 -10.60 -5.89 14.55
C ARG A 37 -11.30 -7.03 13.83
N ILE A 38 -12.60 -6.88 13.55
CA ILE A 38 -13.40 -7.94 12.93
C ILE A 38 -12.83 -8.33 11.56
N LYS A 39 -12.47 -7.34 10.73
CA LYS A 39 -11.86 -7.61 9.41
C LYS A 39 -10.47 -8.23 9.51
N LEU A 40 -9.67 -7.84 10.52
CA LEU A 40 -8.35 -8.46 10.76
C LEU A 40 -8.49 -9.93 11.17
N ASP A 41 -9.40 -10.22 12.07
CA ASP A 41 -9.63 -11.57 12.59
C ASP A 41 -10.20 -12.47 11.49
N ASP A 42 -11.13 -11.96 10.65
CA ASP A 42 -11.65 -12.67 9.46
C ASP A 42 -10.53 -12.96 8.45
N LEU A 43 -9.72 -11.97 8.10
CA LEU A 43 -8.60 -12.16 7.19
C LEU A 43 -7.60 -13.19 7.72
N LYS A 44 -7.24 -13.08 9.00
CA LYS A 44 -6.36 -14.06 9.65
C LYS A 44 -6.93 -15.47 9.56
N LYS A 45 -8.23 -15.64 9.86
CA LYS A 45 -8.94 -16.93 9.78
C LYS A 45 -8.84 -17.51 8.37
N ARG A 46 -9.27 -16.75 7.36
CA ARG A 46 -9.26 -17.19 5.93
C ARG A 46 -7.87 -17.58 5.45
N LEU A 47 -6.84 -16.85 5.86
CA LEU A 47 -5.45 -17.15 5.51
C LEU A 47 -4.95 -18.42 6.21
N SER A 48 -5.23 -18.58 7.52
CA SER A 48 -4.81 -19.75 8.30
C SER A 48 -5.50 -21.04 7.87
N GLU A 49 -6.74 -20.96 7.38
CA GLU A 49 -7.46 -22.11 6.80
C GLU A 49 -6.85 -22.56 5.47
N LYS A 50 -6.25 -21.62 4.72
CA LYS A 50 -5.76 -21.88 3.36
C LYS A 50 -4.26 -22.16 3.30
N TYR A 51 -3.48 -21.58 4.19
CA TYR A 51 -2.01 -21.66 4.15
C TYR A 51 -1.42 -21.96 5.54
N PRO A 52 -0.45 -22.87 5.64
CA PRO A 52 0.21 -23.22 6.91
C PRO A 52 1.29 -22.18 7.26
N VAL A 53 0.89 -20.93 7.52
CA VAL A 53 1.81 -19.82 7.83
C VAL A 53 1.45 -19.17 9.16
N GLU A 54 2.45 -18.62 9.84
CA GLU A 54 2.24 -17.84 11.06
C GLU A 54 1.71 -16.45 10.72
N ILE A 55 0.70 -15.98 11.48
CA ILE A 55 0.07 -14.68 11.28
C ILE A 55 -0.08 -13.93 12.61
N LEU A 56 0.51 -12.75 12.69
CA LEU A 56 0.32 -11.78 13.76
C LEU A 56 -0.56 -10.64 13.26
N THR A 57 -1.51 -10.19 14.08
CA THR A 57 -2.36 -9.02 13.76
C THR A 57 -2.00 -7.85 14.65
N LEU A 58 -1.87 -6.65 14.07
CA LEU A 58 -1.63 -5.39 14.76
C LEU A 58 -2.81 -4.44 14.53
N LEU A 59 -3.54 -4.14 15.58
CA LEU A 59 -4.69 -3.26 15.52
C LEU A 59 -4.28 -1.82 15.85
N PHE A 60 -4.04 -1.01 14.82
CA PHE A 60 -3.83 0.42 14.96
C PHE A 60 -4.14 1.18 13.66
N ASP A 61 -4.47 2.46 13.81
CA ASP A 61 -4.52 3.42 12.71
C ASP A 61 -3.10 3.96 12.46
N VAL A 62 -2.63 3.95 11.22
CA VAL A 62 -1.29 4.46 10.87
C VAL A 62 -1.12 5.96 11.18
N ARG A 63 -2.22 6.70 11.33
CA ARG A 63 -2.26 8.11 11.75
C ARG A 63 -1.96 8.28 13.24
N ASP A 64 -2.27 7.28 14.06
CA ASP A 64 -2.00 7.29 15.50
C ASP A 64 -0.58 6.81 15.79
N LYS A 65 0.34 7.78 15.83
CA LYS A 65 1.77 7.55 16.10
C LYS A 65 2.01 6.82 17.42
N LYS A 66 1.22 7.12 18.46
CA LYS A 66 1.40 6.53 19.80
C LYS A 66 1.05 5.05 19.78
N THR A 67 -0.13 4.71 19.27
CA THR A 67 -0.57 3.31 19.18
C THR A 67 0.29 2.52 18.19
N ALA A 68 0.68 3.10 17.05
CA ALA A 68 1.61 2.48 16.10
C ALA A 68 2.94 2.13 16.79
N LYS A 69 3.55 3.11 17.52
CA LYS A 69 4.79 2.88 18.25
C LYS A 69 4.65 1.78 19.30
N GLN A 70 3.59 1.79 20.10
CA GLN A 70 3.33 0.74 21.10
C GLN A 70 3.23 -0.65 20.47
N ASN A 71 2.54 -0.79 19.35
CA ASN A 71 2.41 -2.07 18.66
C ASN A 71 3.75 -2.57 18.11
N ILE A 72 4.57 -1.70 17.51
CA ILE A 72 5.87 -2.09 16.94
C ILE A 72 6.91 -2.37 18.03
N ASP A 73 6.98 -1.52 19.07
CA ASP A 73 7.93 -1.74 20.19
C ASP A 73 7.64 -3.04 20.95
N ASN A 74 6.37 -3.44 21.05
CA ASN A 74 5.94 -4.66 21.74
C ASN A 74 5.88 -5.90 20.83
N LEU A 75 6.46 -5.85 19.63
CA LEU A 75 6.56 -7.03 18.79
C LEU A 75 7.31 -8.15 19.51
N PRO A 76 6.76 -9.37 19.62
CA PRO A 76 7.50 -10.52 20.10
C PRO A 76 8.83 -10.69 19.33
N GLU A 77 9.89 -11.10 20.00
CA GLU A 77 11.24 -11.19 19.43
C GLU A 77 11.27 -11.91 18.07
N LYS A 78 10.55 -13.03 17.96
CA LYS A 78 10.46 -13.81 16.71
C LYS A 78 9.84 -13.05 15.52
N TRP A 79 9.22 -11.87 15.75
CA TRP A 79 8.59 -11.03 14.75
C TRP A 79 9.35 -9.73 14.44
N GLN A 80 10.46 -9.47 15.17
CA GLN A 80 11.23 -8.22 15.01
C GLN A 80 12.09 -8.19 13.75
N ALA A 81 12.51 -9.36 13.23
CA ALA A 81 13.36 -9.48 12.04
C ALA A 81 12.56 -9.32 10.74
N ILE A 82 11.85 -8.19 10.60
CA ILE A 82 10.97 -7.89 9.45
C ILE A 82 11.82 -7.84 8.17
N ASP A 83 11.49 -8.70 7.19
CA ASP A 83 12.16 -8.75 5.89
C ASP A 83 11.55 -7.78 4.88
N ILE A 84 10.21 -7.57 4.94
CA ILE A 84 9.50 -6.73 3.98
C ILE A 84 8.47 -5.88 4.71
N LEU A 85 8.50 -4.57 4.47
CA LEU A 85 7.44 -3.63 4.86
C LEU A 85 6.68 -3.20 3.61
N ILE A 86 5.38 -3.47 3.56
CA ILE A 86 4.48 -2.98 2.52
C ILE A 86 3.64 -1.85 3.11
N ASN A 87 4.02 -0.61 2.81
CA ASN A 87 3.27 0.59 3.14
C ASN A 87 2.12 0.75 2.16
N ASN A 88 1.04 -0.02 2.38
CA ASN A 88 -0.13 -0.04 1.53
C ASN A 88 -1.28 0.84 2.07
N ALA A 89 -1.33 1.11 3.36
CA ALA A 89 -2.37 1.96 3.94
C ALA A 89 -2.44 3.31 3.22
N GLY A 90 -3.58 3.62 2.64
CA GLY A 90 -3.81 4.85 1.89
C GLY A 90 -5.27 4.96 1.46
N LEU A 91 -5.71 6.18 1.22
CA LEU A 91 -7.06 6.48 0.76
C LEU A 91 -7.12 7.79 -0.03
N VAL A 92 -8.26 8.04 -0.65
CA VAL A 92 -8.68 9.33 -1.20
C VAL A 92 -10.12 9.56 -0.80
N LEU A 93 -10.47 10.81 -0.53
CA LEU A 93 -11.82 11.27 -0.25
C LEU A 93 -12.16 12.41 -1.23
N GLY A 94 -13.40 12.42 -1.68
CA GLY A 94 -13.91 13.47 -2.54
C GLY A 94 -13.34 13.52 -3.97
N VAL A 95 -13.94 14.39 -4.78
CA VAL A 95 -13.57 14.71 -6.15
C VAL A 95 -13.75 16.21 -6.44
N ASP A 96 -13.86 17.00 -5.40
CA ASP A 96 -14.13 18.42 -5.48
C ASP A 96 -12.94 19.19 -6.04
N LYS A 97 -13.22 20.35 -6.62
CA LYS A 97 -12.14 21.26 -7.00
C LYS A 97 -11.43 21.75 -5.75
N GLU A 98 -10.15 22.06 -5.87
CA GLU A 98 -9.31 22.43 -4.74
C GLU A 98 -9.86 23.61 -3.90
N PHE A 99 -10.56 24.54 -4.51
CA PHE A 99 -11.17 25.68 -3.82
C PHE A 99 -12.59 25.40 -3.25
N GLU A 100 -13.09 24.16 -3.36
CA GLU A 100 -14.42 23.72 -2.90
C GLU A 100 -14.35 22.53 -1.93
N GLY A 101 -13.18 21.90 -1.80
CA GLY A 101 -13.01 20.63 -1.07
C GLY A 101 -13.06 20.79 0.46
N ASP A 102 -13.36 19.69 1.12
CA ASP A 102 -13.45 19.60 2.57
C ASP A 102 -12.06 19.48 3.20
N LEU A 103 -11.72 20.41 4.09
CA LEU A 103 -10.41 20.48 4.77
C LEU A 103 -10.18 19.29 5.71
N ASP A 104 -11.21 18.80 6.41
CA ASP A 104 -11.10 17.66 7.32
C ASP A 104 -10.81 16.36 6.53
N GLU A 105 -11.40 16.22 5.36
CA GLU A 105 -11.10 15.10 4.45
C GLU A 105 -9.66 15.17 3.93
N TRP A 106 -9.16 16.35 3.60
CA TRP A 106 -7.79 16.56 3.17
C TRP A 106 -6.79 16.19 4.27
N ASP A 107 -7.08 16.59 5.51
CA ASP A 107 -6.27 16.19 6.67
C ASP A 107 -6.22 14.66 6.81
N ILE A 108 -7.37 13.98 6.67
CA ILE A 108 -7.44 12.52 6.69
C ILE A 108 -6.57 11.90 5.58
N VAL A 109 -6.63 12.45 4.35
CA VAL A 109 -5.85 11.97 3.20
C VAL A 109 -4.36 12.18 3.42
N ILE A 110 -3.94 13.37 3.85
CA ILE A 110 -2.54 13.73 4.11
C ILE A 110 -1.99 12.88 5.28
N ASP A 111 -2.73 12.81 6.36
CA ASP A 111 -2.33 12.07 7.56
C ASP A 111 -2.16 10.58 7.28
N THR A 112 -3.05 10.00 6.46
CA THR A 112 -2.95 8.58 6.09
C THR A 112 -1.81 8.34 5.10
N ASN A 113 -1.82 9.05 3.97
CA ASN A 113 -0.95 8.73 2.82
C ASN A 113 0.50 9.18 3.02
N ILE A 114 0.72 10.26 3.80
CA ILE A 114 2.06 10.81 4.05
C ILE A 114 2.52 10.49 5.47
N LYS A 115 1.82 11.01 6.50
CA LYS A 115 2.27 10.86 7.89
C LYS A 115 2.20 9.42 8.36
N GLY A 116 1.17 8.65 7.95
CA GLY A 116 1.04 7.24 8.25
C GLY A 116 2.17 6.39 7.65
N LEU A 117 2.53 6.64 6.38
CA LEU A 117 3.67 5.99 5.72
C LEU A 117 4.98 6.33 6.44
N LEU A 118 5.22 7.61 6.75
CA LEU A 118 6.41 8.06 7.49
C LEU A 118 6.48 7.42 8.88
N THR A 119 5.35 7.33 9.59
CA THR A 119 5.27 6.73 10.93
C THR A 119 5.68 5.26 10.88
N THR A 120 5.09 4.46 9.99
CA THR A 120 5.41 3.03 9.88
C THR A 120 6.84 2.80 9.42
N THR A 121 7.31 3.56 8.44
CA THR A 121 8.71 3.51 7.96
C THR A 121 9.69 3.82 9.08
N ARG A 122 9.48 4.93 9.82
CA ARG A 122 10.35 5.36 10.93
C ARG A 122 10.42 4.34 12.06
N LEU A 123 9.35 3.60 12.30
CA LEU A 123 9.30 2.57 13.35
C LEU A 123 9.92 1.24 12.90
N VAL A 124 9.80 0.88 11.64
CA VAL A 124 10.22 -0.45 11.13
C VAL A 124 11.67 -0.46 10.62
N VAL A 125 12.11 0.61 9.94
CA VAL A 125 13.47 0.66 9.36
C VAL A 125 14.58 0.40 10.39
N PRO A 126 14.54 0.92 11.63
CA PRO A 126 15.56 0.59 12.64
C PRO A 126 15.62 -0.90 13.00
N LEU A 127 14.48 -1.61 12.97
CA LEU A 127 14.46 -3.07 13.16
C LEU A 127 15.14 -3.78 12.00
N MET A 128 14.87 -3.35 10.76
CA MET A 128 15.53 -3.89 9.56
C MET A 128 17.04 -3.66 9.59
N LEU A 129 17.49 -2.46 9.96
CA LEU A 129 18.92 -2.12 10.11
C LEU A 129 19.59 -2.99 11.17
N LYS A 130 18.95 -3.19 12.32
CA LYS A 130 19.45 -4.07 13.39
C LYS A 130 19.70 -5.52 12.89
N HIS A 131 18.86 -5.99 11.97
CA HIS A 131 18.95 -7.33 11.39
C HIS A 131 19.73 -7.35 10.06
N ASN A 132 20.26 -6.20 9.62
CA ASN A 132 21.05 -6.03 8.39
C ASN A 132 20.35 -6.58 7.14
N LYS A 133 19.03 -6.43 7.04
CA LYS A 133 18.20 -6.85 5.91
C LYS A 133 16.88 -6.10 5.89
N GLY A 134 16.31 -5.89 4.72
CA GLY A 134 14.97 -5.30 4.61
C GLY A 134 14.65 -4.80 3.21
N HIS A 135 13.35 -4.79 2.90
CA HIS A 135 12.82 -4.19 1.70
C HIS A 135 11.57 -3.38 2.03
N ILE A 136 11.61 -2.09 1.84
CA ILE A 136 10.48 -1.18 2.02
C ILE A 136 9.78 -1.02 0.66
N ILE A 137 8.50 -1.36 0.58
CA ILE A 137 7.68 -1.22 -0.62
C ILE A 137 6.55 -0.25 -0.33
N ASN A 138 6.58 0.90 -1.00
CA ASN A 138 5.59 1.95 -0.85
C ASN A 138 4.55 1.89 -1.96
N LEU A 139 3.27 2.03 -1.64
CA LEU A 139 2.19 2.15 -2.62
C LEU A 139 2.03 3.62 -3.03
N GLY A 140 2.72 3.96 -4.14
CA GLY A 140 2.49 5.19 -4.88
C GLY A 140 1.19 5.15 -5.69
N SER A 141 1.21 5.77 -6.84
CA SER A 141 0.12 5.77 -7.85
C SER A 141 0.62 6.47 -9.11
N ILE A 142 -0.04 6.22 -10.25
CA ILE A 142 0.07 7.09 -11.43
C ILE A 142 -0.32 8.54 -11.11
N ALA A 143 -1.14 8.77 -10.11
CA ALA A 143 -1.49 10.09 -9.57
C ALA A 143 -0.27 10.87 -9.03
N GLY A 144 0.85 10.17 -8.75
CA GLY A 144 2.13 10.79 -8.40
C GLY A 144 2.95 11.27 -9.59
N GLU A 145 2.50 11.08 -10.84
CA GLU A 145 3.18 11.55 -12.05
C GLU A 145 2.67 12.92 -12.52
N ALA A 146 1.34 13.14 -12.42
CA ALA A 146 0.71 14.39 -12.81
C ALA A 146 -0.62 14.59 -12.07
N ALA A 147 -0.99 15.84 -11.83
CA ALA A 147 -2.28 16.17 -11.25
C ALA A 147 -3.41 16.00 -12.28
N TYR A 148 -4.62 15.75 -11.78
CA TYR A 148 -5.84 15.66 -12.57
C TYR A 148 -7.00 16.37 -11.85
N PRO A 149 -8.06 16.80 -12.58
CA PRO A 149 -9.20 17.51 -11.99
C PRO A 149 -9.84 16.73 -10.83
N GLY A 150 -10.12 17.41 -9.72
CA GLY A 150 -10.71 16.83 -8.51
C GLY A 150 -9.82 15.84 -7.78
N GLY A 151 -8.51 15.89 -8.02
CA GLY A 151 -7.53 14.98 -7.39
C GLY A 151 -6.30 15.67 -6.84
N SER A 152 -6.25 17.00 -6.76
CA SER A 152 -5.02 17.76 -6.43
C SER A 152 -4.36 17.29 -5.14
N VAL A 153 -5.10 17.20 -4.03
CA VAL A 153 -4.55 16.78 -2.73
C VAL A 153 -4.08 15.32 -2.77
N TYR A 154 -4.87 14.43 -3.36
CA TYR A 154 -4.45 13.03 -3.52
C TYR A 154 -3.18 12.93 -4.39
N CYS A 155 -3.14 13.63 -5.52
CA CYS A 155 -1.96 13.68 -6.39
C CYS A 155 -0.74 14.20 -5.63
N ALA A 156 -0.88 15.28 -4.86
CA ALA A 156 0.18 15.82 -4.02
C ALA A 156 0.68 14.78 -3.02
N THR A 157 -0.21 14.02 -2.35
CA THR A 157 0.23 12.95 -1.45
C THR A 157 0.98 11.84 -2.16
N LYS A 158 0.60 11.49 -3.41
CA LYS A 158 1.29 10.44 -4.18
C LYS A 158 2.59 10.92 -4.81
N MET A 159 2.72 12.21 -5.15
CA MET A 159 4.00 12.86 -5.46
C MET A 159 4.92 12.86 -4.23
N ALA A 160 4.37 13.15 -3.04
CA ALA A 160 5.13 13.07 -1.81
C ALA A 160 5.64 11.64 -1.53
N VAL A 161 4.82 10.58 -1.74
CA VAL A 161 5.25 9.18 -1.59
C VAL A 161 6.43 8.86 -2.52
N ARG A 162 6.43 9.38 -3.75
CA ARG A 162 7.56 9.23 -4.67
C ARG A 162 8.82 9.89 -4.10
N ALA A 163 8.74 11.17 -3.74
CA ALA A 163 9.88 11.91 -3.17
C ALA A 163 10.40 11.27 -1.88
N LEU A 164 9.51 10.78 -1.00
CA LEU A 164 9.88 10.08 0.23
C LEU A 164 10.55 8.72 -0.06
N SER A 165 10.12 8.02 -1.11
CA SER A 165 10.76 6.75 -1.52
C SER A 165 12.17 7.00 -2.06
N ASP A 166 12.36 8.06 -2.85
CA ASP A 166 13.67 8.45 -3.39
C ASP A 166 14.60 8.91 -2.26
N GLY A 167 14.12 9.78 -1.36
CA GLY A 167 14.88 10.24 -0.20
C GLY A 167 15.31 9.09 0.71
N LEU A 168 14.40 8.19 1.04
CA LEU A 168 14.72 7.01 1.86
C LEU A 168 15.76 6.10 1.18
N ARG A 169 15.72 5.96 -0.15
CA ARG A 169 16.71 5.18 -0.90
C ARG A 169 18.09 5.83 -0.85
N ILE A 170 18.15 7.17 -0.87
CA ILE A 170 19.39 7.93 -0.71
C ILE A 170 19.94 7.72 0.71
N ASP A 171 19.08 7.85 1.73
CA ASP A 171 19.48 7.72 3.15
C ASP A 171 19.96 6.30 3.51
N LEU A 172 19.54 5.29 2.74
CA LEU A 172 19.88 3.88 2.98
C LEU A 172 20.92 3.32 2.01
N VAL A 173 21.57 4.15 1.20
CA VAL A 173 22.48 3.72 0.12
C VAL A 173 23.68 2.91 0.61
N ASP A 174 24.13 3.15 1.85
CA ASP A 174 25.24 2.46 2.51
C ASP A 174 24.80 1.22 3.31
N THR A 175 23.54 0.80 3.15
CA THR A 175 22.95 -0.34 3.84
C THR A 175 22.47 -1.41 2.83
N PRO A 176 22.19 -2.66 3.26
CA PRO A 176 21.60 -3.66 2.39
C PRO A 176 20.09 -3.50 2.17
N LEU A 177 19.47 -2.44 2.71
CA LEU A 177 18.03 -2.23 2.61
C LEU A 177 17.65 -1.71 1.21
N ARG A 178 16.51 -2.16 0.72
CA ARG A 178 15.97 -1.75 -0.57
C ARG A 178 14.68 -0.94 -0.41
N VAL A 179 14.43 -0.03 -1.34
CA VAL A 179 13.20 0.80 -1.35
C VAL A 179 12.58 0.78 -2.74
N THR A 180 11.36 0.29 -2.86
CA THR A 180 10.60 0.26 -4.12
C THR A 180 9.32 1.08 -3.99
N ASN A 181 9.03 1.88 -5.02
CA ASN A 181 7.76 2.58 -5.17
C ASN A 181 6.91 1.90 -6.26
N ILE A 182 5.79 1.29 -5.90
CA ILE A 182 4.83 0.70 -6.86
C ILE A 182 3.78 1.75 -7.18
N LYS A 183 3.60 2.06 -8.46
CA LYS A 183 2.72 3.13 -8.96
C LYS A 183 1.59 2.54 -9.82
N PRO A 184 0.48 2.06 -9.20
CA PRO A 184 -0.65 1.54 -9.96
C PRO A 184 -1.39 2.64 -10.72
N GLY A 185 -1.96 2.26 -11.88
CA GLY A 185 -3.04 2.96 -12.54
C GLY A 185 -4.38 2.62 -11.91
N LEU A 186 -5.43 2.45 -12.74
CA LEU A 186 -6.76 2.10 -12.27
C LEU A 186 -6.81 0.64 -11.77
N VAL A 187 -7.06 0.48 -10.48
CA VAL A 187 -7.23 -0.81 -9.81
C VAL A 187 -8.63 -0.89 -9.23
N GLU A 188 -9.40 -1.88 -9.62
CA GLU A 188 -10.74 -2.11 -9.07
C GLU A 188 -10.65 -2.67 -7.65
N THR A 189 -11.02 -1.86 -6.67
CA THR A 189 -11.05 -2.18 -5.25
C THR A 189 -12.09 -1.31 -4.55
N ASN A 190 -12.27 -1.49 -3.24
CA ASN A 190 -13.10 -0.60 -2.42
C ASN A 190 -12.60 0.85 -2.33
N PHE A 191 -11.47 1.16 -2.96
CA PHE A 191 -10.87 2.50 -2.97
C PHE A 191 -11.79 3.54 -3.61
N SER A 192 -12.40 3.20 -4.77
CA SER A 192 -13.36 4.08 -5.44
C SER A 192 -14.64 4.26 -4.61
N VAL A 193 -15.10 3.23 -3.93
CA VAL A 193 -16.26 3.33 -3.03
C VAL A 193 -15.97 4.30 -1.86
N THR A 194 -14.76 4.23 -1.28
CA THR A 194 -14.32 5.17 -0.25
C THR A 194 -14.24 6.59 -0.79
N ARG A 195 -13.67 6.78 -1.98
CA ARG A 195 -13.55 8.10 -2.63
C ARG A 195 -14.91 8.79 -2.81
N TYR A 196 -15.93 8.02 -3.16
CA TYR A 196 -17.29 8.53 -3.40
C TYR A 196 -18.23 8.33 -2.19
N HIS A 197 -17.71 8.29 -0.95
CA HIS A 197 -18.48 8.23 0.29
C HIS A 197 -19.52 7.09 0.33
N GLY A 198 -19.20 5.95 -0.28
CA GLY A 198 -20.10 4.79 -0.36
C GLY A 198 -21.01 4.76 -1.58
N ASP A 199 -20.99 5.77 -2.45
CA ASP A 199 -21.76 5.77 -3.71
C ASP A 199 -21.15 4.78 -4.71
N LYS A 200 -21.74 3.58 -4.71
CA LYS A 200 -21.31 2.48 -5.59
C LYS A 200 -21.50 2.80 -7.06
N SER A 201 -22.55 3.53 -7.42
CA SER A 201 -22.84 3.89 -8.82
C SER A 201 -21.73 4.74 -9.42
N LYS A 202 -21.27 5.75 -8.68
CA LYS A 202 -20.12 6.57 -9.07
C LYS A 202 -18.82 5.79 -9.06
N ALA A 203 -18.63 4.91 -8.06
CA ALA A 203 -17.44 4.06 -7.97
C ALA A 203 -17.33 3.11 -9.17
N ASP A 204 -18.42 2.45 -9.55
CA ASP A 204 -18.47 1.52 -10.69
C ASP A 204 -18.29 2.24 -12.03
N ALA A 205 -18.79 3.48 -12.14
CA ALA A 205 -18.63 4.31 -13.33
C ALA A 205 -17.16 4.62 -13.66
N VAL A 206 -16.26 4.60 -12.66
CA VAL A 206 -14.80 4.80 -12.85
C VAL A 206 -14.24 3.73 -13.79
N TYR A 207 -14.76 2.51 -13.75
CA TYR A 207 -14.23 1.35 -14.47
C TYR A 207 -15.02 1.03 -15.76
N ARG A 208 -16.10 1.75 -16.05
CA ARG A 208 -16.96 1.49 -17.21
C ARG A 208 -16.17 1.60 -18.52
N GLY A 209 -16.32 0.60 -19.40
CA GLY A 209 -15.68 0.55 -20.71
C GLY A 209 -14.18 0.25 -20.69
N LEU A 210 -13.64 -0.26 -19.56
CA LEU A 210 -12.25 -0.71 -19.48
C LEU A 210 -12.16 -1.98 -18.62
N LYS A 211 -11.09 -2.75 -18.80
CA LYS A 211 -10.70 -3.82 -17.89
C LYS A 211 -9.66 -3.29 -16.92
N PRO A 212 -10.04 -2.93 -15.67
CA PRO A 212 -9.09 -2.40 -14.69
C PRO A 212 -8.12 -3.48 -14.22
N LEU A 213 -7.02 -3.05 -13.59
CA LEU A 213 -6.21 -3.95 -12.79
C LEU A 213 -7.00 -4.38 -11.54
N THR A 214 -6.60 -5.51 -10.98
CA THR A 214 -7.12 -6.02 -9.71
C THR A 214 -6.08 -5.90 -8.59
N GLY A 215 -6.51 -6.03 -7.34
CA GLY A 215 -5.56 -6.12 -6.23
C GLY A 215 -4.55 -7.27 -6.40
N LYS A 216 -4.95 -8.36 -7.08
CA LYS A 216 -4.09 -9.50 -7.37
C LYS A 216 -2.96 -9.13 -8.33
N ASP A 217 -3.23 -8.36 -9.38
CA ASP A 217 -2.21 -7.93 -10.34
C ASP A 217 -1.13 -7.09 -9.65
N ILE A 218 -1.56 -6.21 -8.73
CA ILE A 218 -0.63 -5.41 -7.94
C ILE A 218 0.15 -6.26 -6.93
N ALA A 219 -0.49 -7.22 -6.29
CA ALA A 219 0.19 -8.15 -5.37
C ALA A 219 1.24 -9.01 -6.08
N GLU A 220 1.00 -9.45 -7.32
CA GLU A 220 1.99 -10.14 -8.15
C GLU A 220 3.18 -9.21 -8.48
N THR A 221 2.91 -7.96 -8.82
CA THR A 221 3.97 -6.95 -9.10
C THR A 221 4.82 -6.66 -7.86
N ILE A 222 4.18 -6.50 -6.69
CA ILE A 222 4.88 -6.31 -5.40
C ILE A 222 5.73 -7.54 -5.08
N TYR A 223 5.17 -8.73 -5.26
CA TYR A 223 5.90 -9.98 -5.04
C TYR A 223 7.10 -10.11 -5.98
N TYR A 224 6.95 -9.77 -7.26
CA TYR A 224 8.07 -9.74 -8.21
C TYR A 224 9.19 -8.83 -7.71
N ALA A 225 8.89 -7.58 -7.35
CA ALA A 225 9.87 -6.64 -6.82
C ALA A 225 10.55 -7.16 -5.54
N ALA A 226 9.80 -7.86 -4.67
CA ALA A 226 10.32 -8.42 -3.44
C ALA A 226 11.19 -9.67 -3.66
N SER A 227 10.98 -10.40 -4.76
CA SER A 227 11.59 -11.71 -5.02
C SER A 227 12.89 -11.68 -5.82
N VAL A 228 13.25 -10.53 -6.41
CA VAL A 228 14.54 -10.39 -7.11
C VAL A 228 15.72 -10.53 -6.14
N PRO A 229 16.91 -10.94 -6.62
CA PRO A 229 18.12 -11.04 -5.80
C PRO A 229 18.42 -9.76 -5.01
N GLU A 230 19.00 -9.90 -3.82
CA GLU A 230 19.16 -8.79 -2.86
C GLU A 230 20.02 -7.63 -3.38
N HIS A 231 20.95 -7.89 -4.30
CA HIS A 231 21.77 -6.85 -4.94
C HIS A 231 21.00 -6.04 -6.01
N ILE A 232 19.77 -6.42 -6.36
CA ILE A 232 18.97 -5.73 -7.37
C ILE A 232 18.03 -4.76 -6.68
N GLN A 233 18.19 -3.47 -6.98
CA GLN A 233 17.31 -2.38 -6.55
C GLN A 233 16.31 -2.05 -7.66
N ILE A 234 15.05 -2.49 -7.51
CA ILE A 234 13.95 -1.98 -8.33
C ILE A 234 13.45 -0.70 -7.67
N ALA A 235 13.76 0.45 -8.25
CA ALA A 235 13.41 1.74 -7.67
C ALA A 235 11.92 2.04 -7.79
N GLU A 236 11.35 1.85 -8.98
CA GLU A 236 9.94 2.13 -9.26
C GLU A 236 9.36 1.13 -10.26
N ILE A 237 8.06 0.84 -10.12
CA ILE A 237 7.28 0.14 -11.14
C ILE A 237 5.97 0.91 -11.35
N LEU A 238 5.78 1.43 -12.57
CA LEU A 238 4.51 1.95 -13.04
C LEU A 238 3.76 0.81 -13.76
N ILE A 239 2.57 0.48 -13.27
CA ILE A 239 1.72 -0.58 -13.83
C ILE A 239 0.31 -0.06 -14.07
N MET A 240 -0.19 -0.22 -15.28
CA MET A 240 -1.49 0.31 -15.71
C MET A 240 -2.27 -0.75 -16.50
N PRO A 241 -3.63 -0.62 -16.56
CA PRO A 241 -4.39 -1.31 -17.62
C PRO A 241 -3.82 -0.94 -19.00
N ASN A 242 -3.85 -1.87 -19.95
CA ASN A 242 -3.27 -1.65 -21.28
C ASN A 242 -3.95 -0.53 -22.07
N ASN A 243 -5.15 -0.16 -21.70
CA ASN A 243 -5.94 0.94 -22.29
C ASN A 243 -5.91 2.25 -21.48
N GLN A 244 -5.01 2.35 -20.50
CA GLN A 244 -4.73 3.56 -19.76
C GLN A 244 -3.30 4.06 -20.09
N ALA A 245 -3.17 5.27 -20.65
CA ALA A 245 -1.87 5.86 -21.00
C ALA A 245 -1.34 6.81 -19.90
N THR A 246 -2.22 7.57 -19.23
CA THR A 246 -1.89 8.50 -18.14
C THR A 246 -2.97 8.46 -17.07
N GLY A 247 -2.88 9.33 -16.06
CA GLY A 247 -3.93 9.50 -15.06
C GLY A 247 -5.29 9.92 -15.66
N THR A 248 -5.30 10.55 -16.85
CA THR A 248 -6.48 11.13 -17.48
C THR A 248 -6.75 10.57 -18.88
N ILE A 249 -5.76 10.06 -19.58
CA ILE A 249 -5.92 9.53 -20.93
C ILE A 249 -6.21 8.03 -20.85
N ILE A 250 -7.45 7.68 -21.06
CA ILE A 250 -7.96 6.30 -20.97
C ILE A 250 -8.86 6.05 -22.18
N HIS A 251 -8.55 4.99 -22.91
CA HIS A 251 -9.45 4.50 -23.94
C HIS A 251 -10.56 3.66 -23.30
N ARG A 252 -11.80 4.03 -23.53
CA ARG A 252 -12.98 3.30 -23.07
C ARG A 252 -13.70 2.71 -24.27
N SER A 253 -13.85 1.39 -24.31
CA SER A 253 -14.66 0.77 -25.33
C SER A 253 -16.13 1.14 -25.09
N THR A 254 -16.80 1.61 -26.14
CA THR A 254 -18.25 1.65 -26.20
C THR A 254 -18.71 0.20 -26.35
N SER A 255 -18.84 -0.54 -25.24
CA SER A 255 -19.54 -1.83 -25.30
C SER A 255 -21.01 -1.55 -25.52
N GLU A 256 -21.56 -2.13 -26.58
CA GLU A 256 -22.97 -2.32 -26.78
C GLU A 256 -23.66 -2.99 -25.60
#